data_a6d6b1676b0fba875c93d7cfd9df5470
#
_entry.id   a6d6b1676b0fba875c93d7cfd9df5470
#
_cell.length_a   1.000
_cell.length_b   1.000
_cell.length_c   1.000
_cell.angle_alpha   90.00
_cell.angle_beta   90.00
_cell.angle_gamma   90.00
#
_symmetry.space_group_name_H-M   'P 1'
#
loop_
_entity.id
_entity.type
_entity.pdbx_description
1 polymer ?
#
loop_
_entity_poly.entity_id
_entity_poly.type
_entity_poly.pdbx_seq_one_letter_code
_entity_poly.pdbx_strand_id
1 'polypeptide(L)'
;MPRSVEICAVQLPGRGSRMHEPPFTAISTLVTALAQALASYVDIPMAFFGHSMGGIIAFELARYLRRKRNLGVVHLFVSGSRAPQVEIEEPRTYDLPKPEFLETLRTLNGTPKEVLDHPELLELMMPLLRADFAVCETYDYSPEPPLDCPITAFGGMKDSEVTREHLEAWRDQTTSSFSLRMLPGDHFFINTEQAMLLKLLSQELLLLA
;
A
#
# COMPACT_ATOMS: atom_id res chain seq x y z
N MET A 1 -15.93 12.54 2.14
CA MET A 1 -14.81 12.96 2.99
C MET A 1 -15.19 14.24 3.72
N PRO A 2 -14.73 14.47 4.98
CA PRO A 2 -14.94 15.72 5.71
C PRO A 2 -14.36 16.92 4.94
N ARG A 3 -15.02 18.09 5.06
CA ARG A 3 -14.56 19.31 4.34
C ARG A 3 -13.21 19.85 4.85
N SER A 4 -12.81 19.47 6.06
CA SER A 4 -11.50 19.80 6.68
C SER A 4 -10.36 18.91 6.19
N VAL A 5 -10.63 17.88 5.37
CA VAL A 5 -9.63 16.93 4.88
C VAL A 5 -9.38 17.14 3.40
N GLU A 6 -8.15 17.44 3.06
CA GLU A 6 -7.65 17.46 1.69
C GLU A 6 -7.05 16.07 1.34
N ILE A 7 -7.36 15.57 0.15
CA ILE A 7 -6.83 14.29 -0.35
C ILE A 7 -5.71 14.57 -1.33
N CYS A 8 -4.51 14.12 -0.99
CA CYS A 8 -3.34 14.15 -1.86
C CYS A 8 -3.06 12.77 -2.43
N ALA A 9 -3.46 12.52 -3.68
CA ALA A 9 -3.18 11.28 -4.37
C ALA A 9 -1.72 11.23 -4.84
N VAL A 10 -1.00 10.19 -4.43
CA VAL A 10 0.40 9.98 -4.83
C VAL A 10 0.46 9.27 -6.18
N GLN A 11 1.04 9.92 -7.18
CA GLN A 11 1.35 9.35 -8.50
C GLN A 11 2.81 8.87 -8.52
N LEU A 12 3.02 7.56 -8.45
CA LEU A 12 4.36 6.99 -8.58
C LEU A 12 4.88 7.04 -10.03
N PRO A 13 6.23 7.07 -10.25
CA PRO A 13 6.81 6.89 -11.58
C PRO A 13 6.38 5.60 -12.28
N GLY A 14 6.47 5.57 -13.59
CA GLY A 14 6.13 4.42 -14.42
C GLY A 14 4.64 4.28 -14.74
N ARG A 15 3.77 5.21 -14.28
CA ARG A 15 2.32 5.13 -14.50
C ARG A 15 1.66 6.49 -14.74
N GLY A 16 0.53 6.49 -15.43
CA GLY A 16 -0.26 7.69 -15.72
C GLY A 16 0.56 8.76 -16.43
N SER A 17 0.53 10.00 -15.93
CA SER A 17 1.30 11.13 -16.49
C SER A 17 2.82 10.96 -16.34
N ARG A 18 3.28 10.03 -15.50
CA ARG A 18 4.70 9.75 -15.24
C ARG A 18 5.19 8.44 -15.87
N MET A 19 4.51 7.95 -16.90
CA MET A 19 4.80 6.64 -17.53
C MET A 19 6.22 6.53 -18.10
N HIS A 20 6.82 7.66 -18.52
CA HIS A 20 8.18 7.68 -19.06
C HIS A 20 9.29 7.73 -18.01
N GLU A 21 8.93 7.90 -16.73
CA GLU A 21 9.89 7.87 -15.64
C GLU A 21 10.14 6.42 -15.21
N PRO A 22 11.40 6.05 -14.90
CA PRO A 22 11.71 4.70 -14.44
C PRO A 22 10.98 4.40 -13.11
N PRO A 23 10.29 3.26 -12.98
CA PRO A 23 9.64 2.87 -11.74
C PRO A 23 10.67 2.52 -10.66
N PHE A 24 10.29 2.66 -9.40
CA PHE A 24 11.08 2.16 -8.27
C PHE A 24 11.00 0.64 -8.17
N THR A 25 12.09 0.02 -7.75
CA THR A 25 12.21 -1.43 -7.54
C THR A 25 12.50 -1.80 -6.08
N ALA A 26 12.59 -0.81 -5.18
CA ALA A 26 12.84 -1.03 -3.76
C ALA A 26 12.10 0.00 -2.91
N ILE A 27 11.55 -0.45 -1.79
CA ILE A 27 10.80 0.41 -0.83
C ILE A 27 11.67 1.53 -0.28
N SER A 28 12.93 1.28 0.03
CA SER A 28 13.81 2.28 0.65
C SER A 28 14.04 3.52 -0.21
N THR A 29 14.26 3.32 -1.51
CA THR A 29 14.43 4.43 -2.47
C THR A 29 13.11 5.16 -2.73
N LEU A 30 12.01 4.42 -2.83
CA LEU A 30 10.68 4.96 -3.03
C LEU A 30 10.25 5.81 -1.84
N VAL A 31 10.39 5.32 -0.61
CA VAL A 31 10.06 6.05 0.63
C VAL A 31 10.91 7.32 0.78
N THR A 32 12.19 7.27 0.43
CA THR A 32 13.06 8.45 0.45
C THR A 32 12.56 9.52 -0.51
N ALA A 33 12.18 9.14 -1.73
CA ALA A 33 11.63 10.08 -2.72
C ALA A 33 10.28 10.67 -2.28
N LEU A 34 9.39 9.85 -1.68
CA LEU A 34 8.11 10.32 -1.13
C LEU A 34 8.32 11.31 0.02
N ALA A 35 9.24 11.02 0.94
CA ALA A 35 9.54 11.92 2.06
C ALA A 35 10.11 13.27 1.59
N GLN A 36 10.84 13.29 0.46
CA GLN A 36 11.30 14.52 -0.18
C GLN A 36 10.13 15.28 -0.80
N ALA A 37 9.23 14.59 -1.51
CA ALA A 37 8.05 15.23 -2.11
C ALA A 37 7.10 15.82 -1.07
N LEU A 38 7.01 15.21 0.13
CA LEU A 38 6.16 15.68 1.22
C LEU A 38 6.83 16.78 2.08
N ALA A 39 8.04 17.23 1.76
CA ALA A 39 8.76 18.20 2.60
C ALA A 39 8.03 19.53 2.80
N SER A 40 7.16 19.93 1.88
CA SER A 40 6.34 21.16 1.99
C SER A 40 5.05 20.98 2.82
N TYR A 41 4.74 19.77 3.26
CA TYR A 41 3.52 19.45 4.02
C TYR A 41 3.78 19.10 5.49
N VAL A 42 5.01 19.23 5.95
CA VAL A 42 5.45 18.77 7.28
C VAL A 42 4.76 19.48 8.46
N ASP A 43 4.22 20.67 8.23
CA ASP A 43 3.51 21.47 9.24
C ASP A 43 1.99 21.17 9.28
N ILE A 44 1.53 20.25 8.45
CA ILE A 44 0.11 19.86 8.36
C ILE A 44 -0.05 18.44 8.92
N PRO A 45 -1.05 18.19 9.81
CA PRO A 45 -1.35 16.84 10.26
C PRO A 45 -1.65 15.91 9.07
N MET A 46 -0.93 14.81 8.95
CA MET A 46 -1.07 13.86 7.83
C MET A 46 -1.58 12.51 8.32
N ALA A 47 -2.61 11.99 7.65
CA ALA A 47 -2.99 10.59 7.72
C ALA A 47 -2.59 9.90 6.41
N PHE A 48 -2.11 8.66 6.50
CA PHE A 48 -1.76 7.89 5.32
C PHE A 48 -2.75 6.78 5.06
N PHE A 49 -3.07 6.58 3.79
CA PHE A 49 -3.83 5.42 3.32
C PHE A 49 -3.05 4.70 2.24
N GLY A 50 -2.91 3.38 2.36
CA GLY A 50 -2.30 2.54 1.34
C GLY A 50 -3.02 1.20 1.19
N HIS A 51 -3.19 0.76 -0.07
CA HIS A 51 -3.75 -0.56 -0.39
C HIS A 51 -2.67 -1.47 -0.96
N SER A 52 -2.64 -2.73 -0.53
CA SER A 52 -1.69 -3.74 -0.97
C SER A 52 -0.24 -3.25 -0.79
N MET A 53 0.58 -3.17 -1.83
CA MET A 53 1.91 -2.54 -1.82
C MET A 53 1.89 -1.14 -1.16
N GLY A 54 0.85 -0.37 -1.40
CA GLY A 54 0.68 0.97 -0.83
C GLY A 54 0.60 0.98 0.70
N GLY A 55 0.12 -0.11 1.33
CA GLY A 55 0.06 -0.26 2.79
C GLY A 55 1.47 -0.30 3.41
N ILE A 56 2.35 -1.11 2.84
CA ILE A 56 3.76 -1.18 3.27
C ILE A 56 4.49 0.13 2.99
N ILE A 57 4.26 0.75 1.83
CA ILE A 57 4.86 2.05 1.49
C ILE A 57 4.43 3.11 2.52
N ALA A 58 3.14 3.20 2.85
CA ALA A 58 2.61 4.15 3.81
C ALA A 58 3.19 3.94 5.22
N PHE A 59 3.32 2.68 5.64
CA PHE A 59 3.94 2.32 6.91
C PHE A 59 5.41 2.71 6.97
N GLU A 60 6.21 2.33 5.98
CA GLU A 60 7.63 2.66 5.95
C GLU A 60 7.87 4.17 5.81
N LEU A 61 7.00 4.87 5.11
CA LEU A 61 7.04 6.34 5.04
C LEU A 61 6.77 6.96 6.42
N ALA A 62 5.78 6.46 7.17
CA ALA A 62 5.50 6.94 8.52
C ALA A 62 6.71 6.71 9.46
N ARG A 63 7.34 5.52 9.40
CA ARG A 63 8.58 5.20 10.14
C ARG A 63 9.74 6.11 9.74
N TYR A 64 9.93 6.35 8.44
CA TYR A 64 10.98 7.22 7.93
C TYR A 64 10.80 8.66 8.40
N LEU A 65 9.60 9.21 8.34
CA LEU A 65 9.30 10.58 8.80
C LEU A 65 9.54 10.72 10.31
N ARG A 66 9.13 9.75 11.10
CA ARG A 66 9.43 9.70 12.54
C ARG A 66 10.93 9.74 12.80
N ARG A 67 11.72 8.88 12.14
CA ARG A 67 13.18 8.78 12.33
C ARG A 67 13.96 10.00 11.89
N LYS A 68 13.61 10.54 10.72
CA LYS A 68 14.42 11.55 10.02
C LYS A 68 13.94 12.97 10.22
N ARG A 69 12.67 13.16 10.57
CA ARG A 69 12.03 14.47 10.68
C ARG A 69 11.39 14.73 12.03
N ASN A 70 11.37 13.74 12.92
CA ASN A 70 10.61 13.76 14.18
C ASN A 70 9.13 14.12 13.96
N LEU A 71 8.55 13.63 12.85
CA LEU A 71 7.18 13.86 12.43
C LEU A 71 6.39 12.58 12.58
N GLY A 72 5.35 12.62 13.39
CA GLY A 72 4.34 11.57 13.48
C GLY A 72 3.20 11.80 12.48
N VAL A 73 2.64 10.72 11.97
CA VAL A 73 1.36 10.77 11.26
C VAL A 73 0.22 10.67 12.28
N VAL A 74 -0.91 11.30 11.99
CA VAL A 74 -2.06 11.28 12.93
C VAL A 74 -2.86 9.99 12.84
N HIS A 75 -2.77 9.26 11.73
CA HIS A 75 -3.41 7.95 11.53
C HIS A 75 -2.79 7.20 10.35
N LEU A 76 -2.64 5.89 10.49
CA LEU A 76 -2.25 5.01 9.39
C LEU A 76 -3.42 4.09 9.04
N PHE A 77 -3.86 4.13 7.78
CA PHE A 77 -4.85 3.24 7.21
C PHE A 77 -4.16 2.26 6.26
N VAL A 78 -4.21 0.97 6.57
CA VAL A 78 -3.67 -0.10 5.73
C VAL A 78 -4.81 -0.94 5.19
N SER A 79 -4.77 -1.27 3.92
CA SER A 79 -5.86 -1.93 3.22
C SER A 79 -5.33 -3.07 2.36
N GLY A 80 -5.82 -4.30 2.52
CA GLY A 80 -5.36 -5.47 1.77
C GLY A 80 -3.83 -5.63 1.83
N SER A 81 -3.25 -5.41 3.01
CA SER A 81 -1.80 -5.43 3.19
C SER A 81 -1.47 -6.16 4.48
N ARG A 82 -0.74 -7.26 4.40
CA ARG A 82 -0.28 -8.00 5.59
C ARG A 82 0.65 -7.12 6.43
N ALA A 83 0.65 -7.35 7.74
CA ALA A 83 1.56 -6.67 8.63
C ALA A 83 3.02 -7.04 8.29
N PRO A 84 3.97 -6.09 8.38
CA PRO A 84 5.32 -6.24 7.84
C PRO A 84 6.13 -7.35 8.51
N GLN A 85 5.84 -7.68 9.77
CA GLN A 85 6.51 -8.77 10.51
C GLN A 85 5.97 -10.17 10.19
N VAL A 86 4.90 -10.27 9.39
CA VAL A 86 4.36 -11.57 8.98
C VAL A 86 5.16 -12.07 7.80
N GLU A 87 6.05 -13.01 8.07
CA GLU A 87 6.84 -13.68 7.06
C GLU A 87 5.98 -14.70 6.30
N ILE A 88 6.08 -14.68 4.99
CA ILE A 88 5.52 -15.72 4.12
C ILE A 88 6.65 -16.14 3.17
N GLU A 89 6.94 -17.42 3.16
CA GLU A 89 7.85 -18.01 2.19
C GLU A 89 7.15 -18.14 0.83
N GLU A 90 7.15 -17.07 0.07
CA GLU A 90 6.68 -17.08 -1.31
C GLU A 90 7.88 -17.03 -2.26
N PRO A 91 7.87 -17.81 -3.35
CA PRO A 91 8.93 -17.71 -4.36
C PRO A 91 8.89 -16.33 -5.01
N ARG A 92 10.06 -15.77 -5.27
CA ARG A 92 10.17 -14.53 -6.04
C ARG A 92 9.65 -14.72 -7.45
N THR A 93 8.84 -13.77 -7.90
CA THR A 93 8.21 -13.85 -9.22
C THR A 93 8.60 -12.72 -10.15
N TYR A 94 9.09 -11.58 -9.62
CA TYR A 94 9.41 -10.39 -10.41
C TYR A 94 10.49 -10.63 -11.48
N ASP A 95 11.38 -11.61 -11.30
CA ASP A 95 12.50 -11.96 -12.21
C ASP A 95 12.26 -13.25 -13.02
N LEU A 96 11.09 -13.88 -12.87
CA LEU A 96 10.72 -15.08 -13.65
C LEU A 96 10.73 -14.79 -15.15
N PRO A 97 10.98 -15.82 -15.99
CA PRO A 97 10.77 -15.73 -17.42
C PRO A 97 9.37 -15.21 -17.75
N LYS A 98 9.24 -14.45 -18.86
CA LYS A 98 7.98 -13.78 -19.22
C LYS A 98 6.74 -14.68 -19.16
N PRO A 99 6.76 -15.93 -19.72
CA PRO A 99 5.56 -16.79 -19.68
C PRO A 99 5.12 -17.12 -18.24
N GLU A 100 6.06 -17.40 -17.35
CA GLU A 100 5.80 -17.77 -15.96
C GLU A 100 5.28 -16.55 -15.17
N PHE A 101 5.88 -15.38 -15.37
CA PHE A 101 5.41 -14.14 -14.76
C PHE A 101 4.00 -13.76 -15.21
N LEU A 102 3.66 -14.00 -16.48
CA LEU A 102 2.29 -13.80 -17.01
C LEU A 102 1.27 -14.71 -16.33
N GLU A 103 1.65 -15.94 -16.03
CA GLU A 103 0.77 -16.85 -15.29
C GLU A 103 0.53 -16.36 -13.86
N THR A 104 1.57 -15.86 -13.19
CA THR A 104 1.45 -15.19 -11.89
C THR A 104 0.47 -14.02 -11.95
N LEU A 105 0.60 -13.13 -12.94
CA LEU A 105 -0.30 -11.99 -13.09
C LEU A 105 -1.76 -12.40 -13.31
N ARG A 106 -2.00 -13.50 -14.04
CA ARG A 106 -3.36 -14.03 -14.26
C ARG A 106 -3.95 -14.60 -12.97
N THR A 107 -3.13 -15.32 -12.19
CA THR A 107 -3.56 -15.95 -10.93
C THR A 107 -3.93 -14.91 -9.87
N LEU A 108 -3.14 -13.86 -9.73
CA LEU A 108 -3.37 -12.79 -8.75
C LEU A 108 -4.51 -11.85 -9.13
N ASN A 109 -4.99 -11.91 -10.37
CA ASN A 109 -6.14 -11.14 -10.87
C ASN A 109 -6.08 -9.61 -10.64
N GLY A 110 -4.88 -9.08 -10.40
CA GLY A 110 -4.63 -7.64 -10.15
C GLY A 110 -4.39 -6.82 -11.41
N THR A 111 -4.08 -7.48 -12.52
CA THR A 111 -3.84 -6.82 -13.82
C THR A 111 -5.12 -6.92 -14.66
N PRO A 112 -5.66 -5.78 -15.17
CA PRO A 112 -6.84 -5.80 -16.00
C PRO A 112 -6.68 -6.76 -17.20
N LYS A 113 -7.75 -7.49 -17.50
CA LYS A 113 -7.74 -8.47 -18.58
C LYS A 113 -7.39 -7.82 -19.93
N GLU A 114 -7.82 -6.58 -20.14
CA GLU A 114 -7.52 -5.79 -21.32
C GLU A 114 -6.00 -5.58 -21.51
N VAL A 115 -5.23 -5.49 -20.42
CA VAL A 115 -3.77 -5.41 -20.48
C VAL A 115 -3.17 -6.76 -20.82
N LEU A 116 -3.67 -7.84 -20.19
CA LEU A 116 -3.15 -9.20 -20.41
C LEU A 116 -3.42 -9.72 -21.81
N ASP A 117 -4.54 -9.32 -22.43
CA ASP A 117 -4.99 -9.77 -23.74
C ASP A 117 -4.40 -8.92 -24.90
N HIS A 118 -3.74 -7.77 -24.61
CA HIS A 118 -3.13 -6.90 -25.61
C HIS A 118 -1.58 -6.95 -25.54
N PRO A 119 -0.92 -7.65 -26.47
CA PRO A 119 0.53 -7.86 -26.42
C PRO A 119 1.35 -6.56 -26.35
N GLU A 120 0.99 -5.53 -27.11
CA GLU A 120 1.71 -4.25 -27.13
C GLU A 120 1.56 -3.49 -25.79
N LEU A 121 0.34 -3.49 -25.22
CA LEU A 121 0.09 -2.87 -23.93
C LEU A 121 0.80 -3.61 -22.80
N LEU A 122 0.81 -4.94 -22.89
CA LEU A 122 1.51 -5.79 -21.96
C LEU A 122 3.03 -5.54 -21.99
N GLU A 123 3.63 -5.42 -23.18
CA GLU A 123 5.07 -5.08 -23.30
C GLU A 123 5.38 -3.72 -22.70
N LEU A 124 4.51 -2.74 -22.91
CA LEU A 124 4.64 -1.40 -22.34
C LEU A 124 4.57 -1.42 -20.81
N MET A 125 3.67 -2.23 -20.25
CA MET A 125 3.43 -2.30 -18.80
C MET A 125 4.38 -3.26 -18.07
N MET A 126 5.04 -4.19 -18.78
CA MET A 126 5.88 -5.22 -18.19
C MET A 126 6.98 -4.68 -17.26
N PRO A 127 7.73 -3.62 -17.61
CA PRO A 127 8.74 -3.06 -16.72
C PRO A 127 8.14 -2.54 -15.41
N LEU A 128 6.96 -1.91 -15.46
CA LEU A 128 6.26 -1.41 -14.30
C LEU A 128 5.75 -2.55 -13.41
N LEU A 129 5.09 -3.55 -14.01
CA LEU A 129 4.58 -4.70 -13.26
C LEU A 129 5.70 -5.43 -12.52
N ARG A 130 6.82 -5.69 -13.21
CA ARG A 130 7.99 -6.31 -12.56
C ARG A 130 8.58 -5.44 -11.44
N ALA A 131 8.62 -4.14 -11.63
CA ALA A 131 9.12 -3.21 -10.62
C ALA A 131 8.23 -3.20 -9.37
N ASP A 132 6.90 -3.21 -9.53
CA ASP A 132 5.96 -3.26 -8.40
C ASP A 132 6.08 -4.57 -7.62
N PHE A 133 6.23 -5.70 -8.32
CA PHE A 133 6.51 -6.99 -7.68
C PHE A 133 7.88 -6.98 -6.96
N ALA A 134 8.92 -6.42 -7.60
CA ALA A 134 10.22 -6.31 -6.96
C ALA A 134 10.16 -5.48 -5.67
N VAL A 135 9.41 -4.37 -5.65
CA VAL A 135 9.20 -3.56 -4.43
C VAL A 135 8.61 -4.39 -3.31
N CYS A 136 7.60 -5.24 -3.60
CA CYS A 136 6.95 -6.07 -2.59
C CYS A 136 7.83 -7.26 -2.15
N GLU A 137 8.38 -7.99 -3.11
CA GLU A 137 9.07 -9.27 -2.89
C GLU A 137 10.51 -9.12 -2.38
N THR A 138 11.12 -7.93 -2.56
CA THR A 138 12.43 -7.62 -2.00
C THR A 138 12.36 -6.81 -0.71
N TYR A 139 11.15 -6.52 -0.23
CA TYR A 139 10.99 -5.84 1.04
C TYR A 139 11.42 -6.75 2.19
N ASP A 140 12.34 -6.26 3.01
CA ASP A 140 12.84 -6.91 4.21
C ASP A 140 12.48 -6.05 5.42
N TYR A 141 11.67 -6.62 6.33
CA TYR A 141 11.22 -5.91 7.51
C TYR A 141 12.32 -5.88 8.57
N SER A 142 12.71 -4.68 8.96
CA SER A 142 13.57 -4.46 10.13
C SER A 142 12.74 -4.01 11.32
N PRO A 143 12.77 -4.74 12.46
CA PRO A 143 12.05 -4.34 13.66
C PRO A 143 12.47 -2.95 14.18
N GLU A 144 11.49 -2.14 14.51
CA GLU A 144 11.64 -0.84 15.18
C GLU A 144 10.55 -0.69 16.25
N PRO A 145 10.65 0.27 17.18
CA PRO A 145 9.55 0.59 18.07
C PRO A 145 8.25 0.85 17.28
N PRO A 146 7.10 0.32 17.73
CA PRO A 146 5.82 0.56 17.08
C PRO A 146 5.52 2.05 16.88
N LEU A 147 4.66 2.39 15.92
CA LEU A 147 4.18 3.75 15.75
C LEU A 147 3.34 4.19 16.96
N ASP A 148 3.28 5.49 17.19
CA ASP A 148 2.47 6.10 18.25
C ASP A 148 1.10 6.61 17.79
N CYS A 149 0.77 6.42 16.51
CA CYS A 149 -0.51 6.77 15.91
C CYS A 149 -1.47 5.58 15.83
N PRO A 150 -2.79 5.82 15.78
CA PRO A 150 -3.76 4.77 15.50
C PRO A 150 -3.50 4.08 14.16
N ILE A 151 -3.77 2.76 14.10
CA ILE A 151 -3.77 1.98 12.86
C ILE A 151 -5.15 1.39 12.64
N THR A 152 -5.73 1.62 11.45
CA THR A 152 -6.93 0.92 11.01
C THR A 152 -6.59 0.05 9.80
N ALA A 153 -6.79 -1.27 9.95
CA ALA A 153 -6.60 -2.24 8.88
C ALA A 153 -7.94 -2.57 8.21
N PHE A 154 -7.93 -2.63 6.87
CA PHE A 154 -9.06 -3.03 6.04
C PHE A 154 -8.73 -4.29 5.26
N GLY A 155 -9.66 -5.24 5.17
CA GLY A 155 -9.50 -6.46 4.37
C GLY A 155 -10.78 -6.88 3.68
N GLY A 156 -10.63 -7.65 2.60
CA GLY A 156 -11.74 -8.32 1.93
C GLY A 156 -12.08 -9.65 2.64
N MET A 157 -13.37 -9.93 2.82
CA MET A 157 -13.83 -11.19 3.44
C MET A 157 -13.50 -12.42 2.58
N LYS A 158 -13.22 -12.23 1.29
CA LYS A 158 -12.87 -13.28 0.32
C LYS A 158 -11.46 -13.09 -0.26
N ASP A 159 -10.64 -12.26 0.38
CA ASP A 159 -9.24 -12.08 0.01
C ASP A 159 -8.48 -13.38 0.31
N SER A 160 -7.94 -14.02 -0.73
CA SER A 160 -7.16 -15.25 -0.62
C SER A 160 -5.69 -15.00 -0.33
N GLU A 161 -5.21 -13.77 -0.51
CA GLU A 161 -3.80 -13.39 -0.35
C GLU A 161 -3.53 -12.83 1.05
N VAL A 162 -4.46 -12.00 1.56
CA VAL A 162 -4.31 -11.32 2.84
C VAL A 162 -5.43 -11.75 3.78
N THR A 163 -5.12 -12.70 4.66
CA THR A 163 -6.09 -13.23 5.62
C THR A 163 -6.39 -12.23 6.74
N ARG A 164 -7.43 -12.54 7.50
CA ARG A 164 -7.78 -11.76 8.70
C ARG A 164 -6.62 -11.72 9.71
N GLU A 165 -5.93 -12.85 9.91
CA GLU A 165 -4.81 -12.99 10.83
C GLU A 165 -3.63 -12.11 10.39
N HIS A 166 -3.35 -12.04 9.09
CA HIS A 166 -2.33 -11.14 8.52
C HIS A 166 -2.61 -9.67 8.83
N LEU A 167 -3.90 -9.30 8.86
CA LEU A 167 -4.33 -7.94 9.17
C LEU A 167 -4.37 -7.67 10.68
N GLU A 168 -4.74 -8.64 11.50
CA GLU A 168 -4.75 -8.50 12.95
C GLU A 168 -3.34 -8.26 13.52
N ALA A 169 -2.31 -8.80 12.86
CA ALA A 169 -0.92 -8.61 13.22
C ALA A 169 -0.45 -7.13 13.15
N TRP A 170 -1.16 -6.24 12.44
CA TRP A 170 -0.88 -4.81 12.48
C TRP A 170 -1.02 -4.19 13.88
N ARG A 171 -1.72 -4.85 14.78
CA ARG A 171 -1.84 -4.43 16.19
C ARG A 171 -0.48 -4.22 16.84
N ASP A 172 0.50 -5.05 16.51
CA ASP A 172 1.84 -5.01 17.09
C ASP A 172 2.68 -3.83 16.56
N GLN A 173 2.21 -3.17 15.50
CA GLN A 173 2.90 -2.04 14.87
C GLN A 173 2.45 -0.67 15.43
N THR A 174 1.58 -0.65 16.45
CA THR A 174 1.20 0.59 17.13
C THR A 174 1.14 0.44 18.65
N THR A 175 1.54 1.48 19.36
CA THR A 175 1.29 1.64 20.81
C THR A 175 -0.04 2.35 21.09
N SER A 176 -0.70 2.87 20.06
CA SER A 176 -2.00 3.53 20.12
C SER A 176 -3.14 2.55 19.87
N SER A 177 -4.29 3.01 19.40
CA SER A 177 -5.44 2.16 19.10
C SER A 177 -5.27 1.42 17.77
N PHE A 178 -5.79 0.18 17.73
CA PHE A 178 -5.88 -0.63 16.53
C PHE A 178 -7.34 -1.00 16.23
N SER A 179 -7.75 -0.90 14.98
CA SER A 179 -9.05 -1.34 14.49
C SER A 179 -8.91 -2.20 13.24
N LEU A 180 -9.71 -3.27 13.14
CA LEU A 180 -9.82 -4.09 11.94
C LEU A 180 -11.23 -4.00 11.37
N ARG A 181 -11.35 -3.78 10.07
CA ARG A 181 -12.59 -3.68 9.31
C ARG A 181 -12.56 -4.65 8.13
N MET A 182 -13.39 -5.69 8.18
CA MET A 182 -13.54 -6.62 7.05
C MET A 182 -14.73 -6.18 6.19
N LEU A 183 -14.48 -5.98 4.89
CA LEU A 183 -15.48 -5.60 3.90
C LEU A 183 -15.83 -6.80 3.00
N PRO A 184 -17.03 -6.85 2.40
CA PRO A 184 -17.31 -7.83 1.36
C PRO A 184 -16.30 -7.73 0.20
N GLY A 185 -16.10 -8.83 -0.54
CA GLY A 185 -15.22 -8.86 -1.72
C GLY A 185 -13.87 -9.52 -1.49
N ASP A 186 -13.09 -9.58 -2.55
CA ASP A 186 -11.75 -10.14 -2.65
C ASP A 186 -10.66 -9.10 -2.29
N HIS A 187 -9.42 -9.32 -2.77
CA HIS A 187 -8.31 -8.39 -2.58
C HIS A 187 -8.63 -6.97 -3.08
N PHE A 188 -9.40 -6.85 -4.17
CA PHE A 188 -9.76 -5.58 -4.79
C PHE A 188 -11.10 -5.00 -4.31
N PHE A 189 -11.53 -5.34 -3.08
CA PHE A 189 -12.72 -4.78 -2.45
C PHE A 189 -12.76 -3.24 -2.46
N ILE A 190 -11.62 -2.58 -2.57
CA ILE A 190 -11.58 -1.11 -2.68
C ILE A 190 -12.33 -0.58 -3.92
N ASN A 191 -12.49 -1.40 -4.96
CA ASN A 191 -13.23 -1.04 -6.17
C ASN A 191 -14.73 -1.36 -6.02
N THR A 192 -15.07 -2.51 -5.42
CA THR A 192 -16.45 -2.97 -5.28
C THR A 192 -17.16 -2.34 -4.08
N GLU A 193 -16.44 -2.08 -2.98
CA GLU A 193 -16.97 -1.54 -1.73
C GLU A 193 -16.51 -0.09 -1.48
N GLN A 194 -16.22 0.67 -2.53
CA GLN A 194 -15.67 2.03 -2.44
C GLN A 194 -16.49 2.94 -1.52
N ALA A 195 -17.82 2.90 -1.65
CA ALA A 195 -18.72 3.76 -0.86
C ALA A 195 -18.62 3.44 0.65
N MET A 196 -18.54 2.15 0.98
CA MET A 196 -18.41 1.69 2.37
C MET A 196 -17.05 2.06 2.94
N LEU A 197 -15.99 1.84 2.19
CA LEU A 197 -14.62 2.20 2.58
C LEU A 197 -14.50 3.71 2.84
N LEU A 198 -14.96 4.55 1.91
CA LEU A 198 -14.93 6.00 2.06
C LEU A 198 -15.75 6.50 3.26
N LYS A 199 -16.87 5.84 3.56
CA LYS A 199 -17.67 6.14 4.76
C LYS A 199 -16.87 5.85 6.03
N LEU A 200 -16.24 4.68 6.13
CA LEU A 200 -15.44 4.28 7.30
C LEU A 200 -14.23 5.21 7.48
N LEU A 201 -13.48 5.49 6.40
CA LEU A 201 -12.38 6.45 6.44
C LEU A 201 -12.83 7.84 6.91
N SER A 202 -13.99 8.31 6.40
CA SER A 202 -14.54 9.61 6.81
C SER A 202 -14.90 9.65 8.28
N GLN A 203 -15.43 8.57 8.84
CA GLN A 203 -15.76 8.48 10.25
C GLN A 203 -14.51 8.56 11.14
N GLU A 204 -13.46 7.82 10.82
CA GLU A 204 -12.19 7.86 11.57
C GLU A 204 -11.53 9.25 11.47
N LEU A 205 -11.51 9.86 10.27
CA LEU A 205 -10.93 11.19 10.07
C LEU A 205 -11.70 12.32 10.76
N LEU A 206 -13.02 12.18 10.96
CA LEU A 206 -13.82 13.14 11.73
C LEU A 206 -13.47 13.15 13.22
N LEU A 207 -12.93 12.04 13.74
CA LEU A 207 -12.50 11.96 15.14
C LEU A 207 -11.12 12.64 15.37
N LEU A 208 -10.41 12.95 14.28
CA LEU A 208 -9.09 13.61 14.32
C LEU A 208 -9.17 15.13 14.10
N ALA A 209 -10.33 15.64 13.64
CA ALA A 209 -10.58 17.05 13.34
C ALA A 209 -11.17 17.78 14.52
#